data_583155a63a8b755d981e0d878c095ba2
#
_entry.id   583155a63a8b755d981e0d878c095ba2
#
_cell.length_a   1.000
_cell.length_b   1.000
_cell.length_c   1.000
_cell.angle_alpha   90.00
_cell.angle_beta   90.00
_cell.angle_gamma   90.00
#
_symmetry.space_group_name_H-M   'P 1'
#
loop_
_entity.id
_entity.type
_entity.pdbx_description
1 polymer ?
#
loop_
_entity_poly.entity_id
_entity_poly.type
_entity_poly.pdbx_seq_one_letter_code
_entity_poly.pdbx_strand_id
1 'polypeptide(L)'
;MPSDLAAKSYGNTLNQGGSPRQTEGRALLESARRMAEAQKKPEDLKGMKETARLNWRLWTIFQAEFTQADCPLPPEVRKNMLDLCNFVDKHTVRLLANPEPKAFDVLINVNRQIAAGLLTDVPASETAPAPSGSGPGGSGPVAPSGGISV
;
A
#
# COMPACT_ATOMS: atom_id res chain seq x y z
N MET A 1 -6.01 -18.80 -15.63
CA MET A 1 -4.96 -18.62 -14.62
C MET A 1 -5.20 -17.36 -13.84
N PRO A 2 -5.24 -17.43 -12.53
CA PRO A 2 -5.49 -16.22 -11.75
C PRO A 2 -4.48 -15.11 -12.01
N SER A 3 -3.22 -15.45 -12.21
CA SER A 3 -2.21 -14.44 -12.48
C SER A 3 -2.43 -13.75 -13.82
N ASP A 4 -2.91 -14.48 -14.82
CA ASP A 4 -3.18 -13.90 -16.13
C ASP A 4 -4.39 -12.97 -16.07
N LEU A 5 -5.40 -13.38 -15.33
CA LEU A 5 -6.57 -12.54 -15.13
C LEU A 5 -6.21 -11.27 -14.38
N ALA A 6 -5.40 -11.38 -13.34
CA ALA A 6 -4.98 -10.22 -12.59
C ALA A 6 -4.17 -9.28 -13.46
N ALA A 7 -3.26 -9.80 -14.27
CA ALA A 7 -2.47 -8.99 -15.16
C ALA A 7 -3.31 -8.30 -16.21
N LYS A 8 -4.30 -9.01 -16.77
CA LYS A 8 -5.21 -8.43 -17.74
C LYS A 8 -6.05 -7.33 -17.12
N SER A 9 -6.59 -7.58 -15.94
CA SER A 9 -7.37 -6.60 -15.22
C SER A 9 -6.57 -5.34 -14.95
N TYR A 10 -5.35 -5.51 -14.50
CA TYR A 10 -4.47 -4.40 -14.23
C TYR A 10 -4.17 -3.61 -15.50
N GLY A 11 -3.83 -4.31 -16.58
CA GLY A 11 -3.58 -3.68 -17.87
C GLY A 11 -4.78 -2.95 -18.41
N ASN A 12 -5.97 -3.55 -18.29
CA ASN A 12 -7.20 -2.90 -18.73
C ASN A 12 -7.46 -1.62 -17.94
N THR A 13 -7.24 -1.65 -16.65
CA THR A 13 -7.42 -0.47 -15.82
C THR A 13 -6.45 0.64 -16.22
N LEU A 14 -5.22 0.29 -16.52
CA LEU A 14 -4.25 1.26 -17.00
C LEU A 14 -4.69 1.89 -18.32
N ASN A 15 -5.27 1.10 -19.20
CA ASN A 15 -5.72 1.58 -20.50
C ASN A 15 -6.98 2.41 -20.45
N GLN A 16 -7.74 2.29 -19.36
CA GLN A 16 -9.01 3.00 -19.23
C GLN A 16 -8.86 4.38 -18.59
N GLY A 17 -7.68 4.86 -18.49
CA GLY A 17 -7.51 6.20 -18.03
C GLY A 17 -7.06 6.30 -16.59
N GLY A 18 -6.70 6.45 -15.80
CA GLY A 18 -6.08 6.54 -14.53
C GLY A 18 -4.58 6.34 -14.70
N SER A 19 -3.79 7.01 -13.95
CA SER A 19 -2.36 6.79 -13.97
C SER A 19 -2.06 5.44 -13.33
N PRO A 20 -0.89 4.84 -13.61
CA PRO A 20 -0.48 3.64 -12.91
C PRO A 20 -0.51 3.83 -11.40
N ARG A 21 -0.11 5.02 -10.94
CA ARG A 21 -0.12 5.35 -9.52
C ARG A 21 -1.54 5.28 -8.94
N GLN A 22 -2.51 5.84 -9.65
CA GLN A 22 -3.90 5.79 -9.20
C GLN A 22 -4.43 4.37 -9.19
N THR A 23 -4.07 3.59 -10.19
CA THR A 23 -4.47 2.19 -10.26
C THR A 23 -3.93 1.41 -9.07
N GLU A 24 -2.68 1.64 -8.72
CA GLU A 24 -2.07 1.00 -7.57
C GLU A 24 -2.76 1.40 -6.28
N GLY A 25 -3.08 2.69 -6.15
CA GLY A 25 -3.78 3.18 -4.97
C GLY A 25 -5.14 2.54 -4.80
N ARG A 26 -5.88 2.40 -5.90
CA ARG A 26 -7.19 1.75 -5.84
C ARG A 26 -7.06 0.28 -5.48
N ALA A 27 -6.05 -0.40 -6.01
CA ALA A 27 -5.82 -1.80 -5.68
C ALA A 27 -5.53 -1.98 -4.20
N LEU A 28 -4.72 -1.08 -3.63
CA LEU A 28 -4.42 -1.12 -2.20
C LEU A 28 -5.67 -0.89 -1.36
N LEU A 29 -6.52 0.05 -1.76
CA LEU A 29 -7.76 0.31 -1.04
C LEU A 29 -8.71 -0.87 -1.12
N GLU A 30 -8.81 -1.49 -2.28
CA GLU A 30 -9.68 -2.66 -2.42
C GLU A 30 -9.18 -3.80 -1.55
N SER A 31 -7.87 -4.00 -1.51
CA SER A 31 -7.30 -5.02 -0.64
C SER A 31 -7.57 -4.71 0.83
N ALA A 32 -7.45 -3.44 1.22
CA ALA A 32 -7.75 -3.02 2.59
C ALA A 32 -9.22 -3.30 2.93
N ARG A 33 -10.13 -3.04 1.98
CA ARG A 33 -11.54 -3.30 2.19
C ARG A 33 -11.78 -4.79 2.41
N ARG A 34 -11.14 -5.63 1.60
CA ARG A 34 -11.29 -7.08 1.73
C ARG A 34 -10.74 -7.59 3.06
N MET A 35 -9.62 -7.03 3.49
CA MET A 35 -9.06 -7.40 4.78
C MET A 35 -9.99 -6.99 5.92
N ALA A 36 -10.59 -5.81 5.83
CA ALA A 36 -11.54 -5.36 6.84
C ALA A 36 -12.77 -6.27 6.89
N GLU A 37 -13.23 -6.76 5.74
CA GLU A 37 -14.33 -7.71 5.72
C GLU A 37 -13.93 -9.05 6.33
N ALA A 38 -12.72 -9.50 6.05
CA ALA A 38 -12.24 -10.75 6.62
C ALA A 38 -12.16 -10.70 8.14
N GLN A 39 -11.82 -9.53 8.69
CA GLN A 39 -11.77 -9.36 10.15
C GLN A 39 -13.12 -9.61 10.81
N LYS A 40 -14.19 -9.34 10.09
CA LYS A 40 -15.54 -9.49 10.64
C LYS A 40 -16.01 -10.94 10.66
N LYS A 41 -15.25 -11.84 10.06
CA LYS A 41 -15.60 -13.25 9.97
C LYS A 41 -14.47 -14.11 10.50
N PRO A 42 -14.19 -14.01 11.81
CA PRO A 42 -13.03 -14.71 12.37
C PRO A 42 -13.14 -16.22 12.31
N GLU A 43 -14.34 -16.75 12.12
CA GLU A 43 -14.55 -18.19 12.01
C GLU A 43 -14.15 -18.71 10.63
N ASP A 44 -13.97 -17.80 9.64
CA ASP A 44 -13.63 -18.20 8.28
C ASP A 44 -12.12 -18.14 8.10
N LEU A 45 -11.41 -19.12 8.62
CA LEU A 45 -9.95 -19.16 8.55
C LEU A 45 -9.45 -19.20 7.11
N LYS A 46 -10.14 -19.94 6.26
CA LYS A 46 -9.75 -20.03 4.87
C LYS A 46 -9.85 -18.68 4.19
N GLY A 47 -10.94 -17.97 4.44
CA GLY A 47 -11.14 -16.64 3.86
C GLY A 47 -10.09 -15.66 4.33
N MET A 48 -9.72 -15.71 5.62
CA MET A 48 -8.66 -14.84 6.13
C MET A 48 -7.33 -15.12 5.43
N LYS A 49 -6.99 -16.40 5.27
CA LYS A 49 -5.74 -16.74 4.61
C LYS A 49 -5.72 -16.32 3.15
N GLU A 50 -6.83 -16.54 2.46
CA GLU A 50 -6.93 -16.13 1.05
C GLU A 50 -6.79 -14.63 0.89
N THR A 51 -7.44 -13.88 1.76
CA THR A 51 -7.37 -12.42 1.73
C THR A 51 -5.94 -11.94 2.01
N ALA A 52 -5.28 -12.56 2.97
CA ALA A 52 -3.89 -12.22 3.29
C ALA A 52 -2.97 -12.51 2.09
N ARG A 53 -3.18 -13.65 1.41
CA ARG A 53 -2.37 -14.01 0.26
C ARG A 53 -2.57 -13.05 -0.91
N LEU A 54 -3.80 -12.58 -1.11
CA LEU A 54 -4.07 -11.61 -2.17
C LEU A 54 -3.34 -10.30 -1.91
N ASN A 55 -3.36 -9.84 -0.67
CA ASN A 55 -2.62 -8.64 -0.31
C ASN A 55 -1.12 -8.85 -0.49
N TRP A 56 -0.63 -10.01 -0.09
CA TRP A 56 0.79 -10.35 -0.24
C TRP A 56 1.21 -10.31 -1.71
N ARG A 57 0.37 -10.87 -2.57
CA ARG A 57 0.66 -10.87 -4.01
C ARG A 57 0.75 -9.45 -4.56
N LEU A 58 -0.16 -8.59 -4.13
CA LEU A 58 -0.16 -7.19 -4.54
C LEU A 58 1.15 -6.52 -4.14
N TRP A 59 1.58 -6.73 -2.91
CA TRP A 59 2.84 -6.15 -2.43
C TRP A 59 4.06 -6.76 -3.12
N THR A 60 3.98 -8.01 -3.54
CA THR A 60 5.06 -8.64 -4.31
C THR A 60 5.22 -7.96 -5.66
N ILE A 61 4.09 -7.59 -6.28
CA ILE A 61 4.14 -6.85 -7.55
C ILE A 61 4.82 -5.48 -7.33
N PHE A 62 4.46 -4.79 -6.26
CA PHE A 62 5.10 -3.51 -5.94
C PHE A 62 6.60 -3.69 -5.71
N GLN A 63 6.97 -4.72 -4.96
CA GLN A 63 8.37 -4.98 -4.67
C GLN A 63 9.17 -5.16 -5.97
N ALA A 64 8.60 -5.88 -6.92
CA ALA A 64 9.24 -6.08 -8.21
C ALA A 64 9.46 -4.75 -8.93
N GLU A 65 8.46 -3.86 -8.87
CA GLU A 65 8.58 -2.54 -9.50
C GLU A 65 9.65 -1.69 -8.84
N PHE A 66 9.71 -1.72 -7.52
CA PHE A 66 10.67 -0.90 -6.80
C PHE A 66 12.10 -1.39 -6.94
N THR A 67 12.31 -2.63 -7.37
CA THR A 67 13.65 -3.17 -7.58
C THR A 67 14.15 -2.98 -9.01
N GLN A 68 13.32 -2.45 -9.91
CA GLN A 68 13.74 -2.20 -11.28
C GLN A 68 14.77 -1.07 -11.32
N ALA A 69 15.73 -1.21 -12.22
CA ALA A 69 16.78 -0.20 -12.36
C ALA A 69 16.23 1.16 -12.77
N ASP A 70 15.13 1.16 -13.52
CA ASP A 70 14.52 2.39 -14.03
C ASP A 70 13.37 2.88 -13.14
N CYS A 71 13.30 2.42 -11.91
CA CYS A 71 12.28 2.90 -10.98
C CYS A 71 12.38 4.42 -10.82
N PRO A 72 11.29 5.16 -11.06
CA PRO A 72 11.35 6.62 -11.07
C PRO A 72 11.37 7.27 -9.69
N LEU A 73 11.21 6.48 -8.63
CA LEU A 73 11.16 7.04 -7.28
C LEU A 73 12.53 7.49 -6.81
N PRO A 74 12.59 8.56 -6.02
CA PRO A 74 13.87 8.95 -5.39
C PRO A 74 14.41 7.81 -4.54
N PRO A 75 15.74 7.69 -4.41
CA PRO A 75 16.33 6.56 -3.69
C PRO A 75 15.82 6.39 -2.28
N GLU A 76 15.57 7.47 -1.56
CA GLU A 76 15.05 7.36 -0.19
C GLU A 76 13.64 6.80 -0.15
N VAL A 77 12.79 7.26 -1.07
CA VAL A 77 11.41 6.78 -1.14
C VAL A 77 11.42 5.32 -1.54
N ARG A 78 12.25 4.98 -2.53
CA ARG A 78 12.37 3.61 -2.99
C ARG A 78 12.80 2.69 -1.85
N LYS A 79 13.79 3.11 -1.07
CA LYS A 79 14.26 2.32 0.07
C LYS A 79 13.14 2.11 1.08
N ASN A 80 12.40 3.19 1.40
CA ASN A 80 11.31 3.10 2.36
C ASN A 80 10.22 2.17 1.88
N MET A 81 9.91 2.21 0.59
CA MET A 81 8.90 1.31 0.04
C MET A 81 9.36 -0.14 0.07
N LEU A 82 10.65 -0.39 -0.19
CA LEU A 82 11.17 -1.75 -0.09
C LEU A 82 11.17 -2.25 1.35
N ASP A 83 11.44 -1.36 2.31
CA ASP A 83 11.34 -1.73 3.72
C ASP A 83 9.91 -2.11 4.09
N LEU A 84 8.94 -1.38 3.57
CA LEU A 84 7.52 -1.71 3.78
C LEU A 84 7.17 -3.06 3.15
N CYS A 85 7.67 -3.33 1.94
CA CYS A 85 7.44 -4.63 1.31
C CYS A 85 7.96 -5.75 2.18
N ASN A 86 9.14 -5.56 2.76
CA ASN A 86 9.74 -6.55 3.64
C ASN A 86 8.91 -6.74 4.90
N PHE A 87 8.39 -5.65 5.46
CA PHE A 87 7.51 -5.72 6.62
C PHE A 87 6.23 -6.49 6.29
N VAL A 88 5.62 -6.19 5.15
CA VAL A 88 4.40 -6.87 4.72
C VAL A 88 4.65 -8.36 4.55
N ASP A 89 5.80 -8.72 3.94
CA ASP A 89 6.16 -10.12 3.78
C ASP A 89 6.19 -10.85 5.12
N LYS A 90 6.94 -10.31 6.07
CA LYS A 90 7.13 -10.96 7.36
C LYS A 90 5.83 -11.03 8.15
N HIS A 91 5.07 -9.94 8.13
CA HIS A 91 3.82 -9.90 8.87
C HIS A 91 2.81 -10.89 8.28
N THR A 92 2.76 -10.98 6.96
CA THR A 92 1.84 -11.89 6.29
C THR A 92 2.17 -13.35 6.60
N VAL A 93 3.47 -13.68 6.62
CA VAL A 93 3.88 -15.04 6.98
C VAL A 93 3.37 -15.41 8.38
N ARG A 94 3.51 -14.48 9.32
CA ARG A 94 3.02 -14.71 10.68
C ARG A 94 1.50 -14.87 10.71
N LEU A 95 0.80 -14.03 9.96
CA LEU A 95 -0.65 -14.08 9.89
C LEU A 95 -1.11 -15.42 9.33
N LEU A 96 -0.46 -15.90 8.28
CA LEU A 96 -0.82 -17.19 7.66
C LEU A 96 -0.55 -18.34 8.62
N ALA A 97 0.49 -18.24 9.45
CA ALA A 97 0.78 -19.28 10.42
C ALA A 97 -0.21 -19.28 11.57
N ASN A 98 -0.75 -18.13 11.93
CA ASN A 98 -1.67 -18.00 13.04
C ASN A 98 -2.70 -16.91 12.71
N PRO A 99 -3.74 -17.26 11.92
CA PRO A 99 -4.71 -16.26 11.48
C PRO A 99 -5.51 -15.70 12.66
N GLU A 100 -5.40 -14.40 12.83
CA GLU A 100 -6.17 -13.65 13.84
C GLU A 100 -6.71 -12.40 13.18
N PRO A 101 -7.96 -12.04 13.44
CA PRO A 101 -8.54 -10.83 12.82
C PRO A 101 -7.72 -9.59 13.08
N LYS A 102 -7.22 -9.44 14.29
CA LYS A 102 -6.47 -8.25 14.68
C LYS A 102 -5.17 -8.11 13.88
N ALA A 103 -4.62 -9.19 13.39
CA ALA A 103 -3.39 -9.14 12.62
C ALA A 103 -3.53 -8.37 11.31
N PHE A 104 -4.76 -8.17 10.84
CA PHE A 104 -5.00 -7.39 9.63
C PHE A 104 -4.90 -5.89 9.87
N ASP A 105 -5.01 -5.43 11.13
CA ASP A 105 -5.08 -3.98 11.40
C ASP A 105 -3.93 -3.20 10.78
N VAL A 106 -2.70 -3.66 11.00
CA VAL A 106 -1.54 -2.95 10.51
C VAL A 106 -1.46 -2.99 8.98
N LEU A 107 -1.86 -4.11 8.38
CA LEU A 107 -1.85 -4.22 6.92
C LEU A 107 -2.88 -3.29 6.29
N ILE A 108 -4.07 -3.22 6.86
CA ILE A 108 -5.11 -2.31 6.40
C ILE A 108 -4.61 -0.87 6.47
N ASN A 109 -4.00 -0.53 7.60
CA ASN A 109 -3.52 0.82 7.83
C ASN A 109 -2.42 1.20 6.84
N VAL A 110 -1.45 0.31 6.64
CA VAL A 110 -0.37 0.55 5.69
C VAL A 110 -0.92 0.75 4.29
N ASN A 111 -1.83 -0.14 3.87
CA ASN A 111 -2.43 -0.02 2.55
C ASN A 111 -3.14 1.32 2.36
N ARG A 112 -3.90 1.74 3.37
CA ARG A 112 -4.64 3.00 3.29
C ARG A 112 -3.71 4.20 3.23
N GLN A 113 -2.65 4.20 4.01
CA GLN A 113 -1.72 5.31 4.03
C GLN A 113 -0.97 5.44 2.70
N ILE A 114 -0.51 4.33 2.16
CA ILE A 114 0.19 4.37 0.88
C ILE A 114 -0.77 4.78 -0.23
N ALA A 115 -1.99 4.24 -0.20
CA ALA A 115 -2.99 4.59 -1.20
C ALA A 115 -3.31 6.08 -1.18
N ALA A 116 -3.39 6.67 0.01
CA ALA A 116 -3.68 8.10 0.12
C ALA A 116 -2.62 8.92 -0.61
N GLY A 117 -1.35 8.54 -0.47
CA GLY A 117 -0.29 9.23 -1.19
C GLY A 117 -0.37 9.03 -2.69
N LEU A 118 -0.71 7.82 -3.11
CA LEU A 118 -0.78 7.52 -4.55
C LEU A 118 -1.98 8.18 -5.21
N LEU A 119 -3.09 8.31 -4.50
CA LEU A 119 -4.32 8.84 -5.08
C LEU A 119 -4.40 10.36 -5.06
N THR A 120 -3.50 11.03 -4.33
CA THR A 120 -3.49 12.48 -4.31
C THR A 120 -2.84 13.08 -5.55
N ASP A 121 -2.23 12.24 -6.39
CA ASP A 121 -1.55 12.70 -7.60
C ASP A 121 -0.41 13.68 -7.31
N VAL A 122 0.18 13.56 -6.14
CA VAL A 122 1.30 14.41 -5.74
C VAL A 122 2.59 13.74 -6.20
N PRO A 123 3.56 14.52 -6.74
CA PRO A 123 4.83 13.93 -7.13
C PRO A 123 5.49 13.19 -5.98
N ALA A 124 6.20 12.12 -6.30
CA ALA A 124 6.82 11.29 -5.28
C ALA A 124 7.72 12.09 -4.35
N SER A 125 8.39 13.09 -4.88
CA SER A 125 9.27 13.92 -4.07
C SER A 125 8.51 14.72 -3.02
N GLU A 126 7.23 15.00 -3.26
CA GLU A 126 6.43 15.77 -2.33
C GLU A 126 5.72 14.88 -1.31
N THR A 127 5.55 13.61 -1.63
CA THR A 127 4.93 12.69 -0.68
C THR A 127 5.94 12.10 0.29
N ALA A 128 7.18 12.18 -0.03
CA ALA A 128 8.22 11.54 0.76
C ALA A 128 8.24 11.96 2.21
N PRO A 129 8.12 13.23 2.54
CA PRO A 129 8.23 13.60 3.92
C PRO A 129 7.06 13.26 4.73
N ALA A 130 6.06 13.01 4.19
CA ALA A 130 4.93 12.88 4.99
C ALA A 130 4.99 11.88 6.03
N PRO A 131 5.69 11.23 6.31
CA PRO A 131 5.52 10.31 7.29
C PRO A 131 5.58 10.76 8.55
N SER A 132 5.71 10.98 8.59
CA SER A 132 5.77 10.91 9.71
C SER A 132 4.99 11.31 10.41
N GLY A 133 4.70 11.32 10.18
CA GLY A 133 4.03 11.58 10.86
C GLY A 133 3.79 12.26 11.33
N SER A 134 3.95 12.64 11.33
CA SER A 134 3.71 13.24 11.80
C SER A 134 3.23 14.01 11.93
N GLY A 135 3.05 14.23 11.89
CA GLY A 135 2.59 15.00 11.98
C GLY A 135 2.22 15.71 12.07
N PRO A 136 1.98 16.27 12.40
CA PRO A 136 1.47 17.05 12.52
C PRO A 136 1.25 17.87 12.19
N GLY A 137 1.22 18.05 11.96
CA GLY A 137 0.98 18.77 11.71
C GLY A 137 1.10 19.39 11.48
N GLY A 138 1.28 19.84 11.56
CA GLY A 138 1.31 20.46 11.19
C GLY A 138 1.58 20.99 11.14
N SER A 139 1.75 21.47 11.17
CA SER A 139 1.95 21.97 10.88
C SER A 139 2.36 22.39 10.76
N GLY A 140 2.56 22.88 10.72
CA GLY A 140 2.75 23.37 10.23
C GLY A 140 3.10 23.89 10.07
N PRO A 141 3.19 24.36 9.98
CA PRO A 141 3.38 24.76 9.58
C PRO A 141 3.54 25.05 9.42
N VAL A 142 3.74 25.38 9.20
CA VAL A 142 3.71 25.51 8.73
C VAL A 142 3.78 25.87 8.56
N ALA A 143 4.09 26.34 8.62
CA ALA A 143 4.04 26.59 8.21
C ALA A 143 4.10 27.05 8.10
N PRO A 144 4.34 27.48 8.01
CA PRO A 144 4.25 27.78 7.74
C PRO A 144 4.34 28.07 7.61
N SER A 145 4.57 28.60 7.73
CA SER A 145 4.44 28.66 7.39
C SER A 145 4.54 28.65 7.28
N GLY A 146 4.90 28.92 7.55
CA GLY A 146 4.76 28.85 7.23
C GLY A 146 5.03 28.64 7.15
N GLY A 147 5.39 28.92 7.39
CA GLY A 147 5.37 28.69 7.14
C GLY A 147 5.76 28.55 7.25
N ILE A 148 6.01 28.93 7.36
CA ILE A 148 5.99 28.69 7.35
C ILE A 148 6.21 28.68 7.55
N SER A 149 6.51 29.11 7.69
CA SER A 149 6.35 28.83 7.69
C SER A 149 6.45 28.70 7.83
N VAL A 150 6.72 29.21 7.94
CA VAL A 150 6.56 28.93 7.86
C VAL A 150 6.38 28.72 7.87
#